data_d1a12d6f8c53e751c2d247b4be6b170f
#
_entry.id   d1a12d6f8c53e751c2d247b4be6b170f
#
_cell.length_a   1.000
_cell.length_b   1.000
_cell.length_c   1.000
_cell.angle_alpha   90.00
_cell.angle_beta   90.00
_cell.angle_gamma   90.00
#
_symmetry.space_group_name_H-M   'P 1'
#
loop_
_entity.id
_entity.type
_entity.pdbx_description
1 polymer ?
#
loop_
_entity_poly.entity_id
_entity_poly.type
_entity_poly.pdbx_seq_one_letter_code
_entity_poly.pdbx_strand_id
1 'polypeptide(L)'
;MAKVLLVQCENESEIRQVLTPMKVQAVSVPKTKLHMALGDLARGKDDGGYFGGAYPKGSMIVMCDFTEKQLDRLLMDLRSRNVKIDYKMVMTATNASWDVLHVYFEAQREKMMYEMAQRDRKRF
;
A
#
# COMPACT_ATOMS: atom_id res chain seq x y z
N MET A 1 -8.21 11.98 -8.53
CA MET A 1 -9.14 10.85 -8.31
C MET A 1 -8.46 9.80 -7.44
N ALA A 2 -9.15 9.36 -6.41
CA ALA A 2 -8.57 8.42 -5.44
C ALA A 2 -8.32 7.04 -6.06
N LYS A 3 -7.15 6.48 -5.78
CA LYS A 3 -6.74 5.16 -6.25
C LYS A 3 -6.05 4.40 -5.13
N VAL A 4 -6.08 3.08 -5.21
CA VAL A 4 -5.30 2.22 -4.34
C VAL A 4 -4.43 1.31 -5.20
N LEU A 5 -3.14 1.34 -4.95
CA LEU A 5 -2.20 0.40 -5.56
C LEU A 5 -2.18 -0.87 -4.71
N LEU A 6 -2.39 -2.01 -5.35
CA LEU A 6 -2.39 -3.33 -4.70
C LEU A 6 -1.10 -4.05 -5.05
N VAL A 7 -0.26 -4.32 -4.05
CA VAL A 7 1.05 -4.91 -4.25
C VAL A 7 1.14 -6.22 -3.47
N GLN A 8 1.29 -7.32 -4.17
CA GLN A 8 1.41 -8.66 -3.59
C GLN A 8 0.26 -9.04 -2.65
N CYS A 9 -0.96 -8.60 -2.97
CA CYS A 9 -2.15 -8.90 -2.18
C CYS A 9 -2.79 -10.21 -2.65
N GLU A 10 -2.84 -11.20 -1.79
CA GLU A 10 -3.51 -12.47 -2.08
C GLU A 10 -5.04 -12.34 -2.02
N ASN A 11 -5.53 -11.41 -1.22
CA ASN A 11 -6.95 -11.16 -1.00
C ASN A 11 -7.46 -9.97 -1.82
N GLU A 12 -6.95 -9.79 -3.02
CA GLU A 12 -7.26 -8.65 -3.88
C GLU A 12 -8.75 -8.51 -4.16
N SER A 13 -9.44 -9.62 -4.38
CA SER A 13 -10.89 -9.62 -4.62
C SER A 13 -11.66 -9.00 -3.47
N GLU A 14 -11.31 -9.34 -2.24
CA GLU A 14 -11.96 -8.80 -1.04
C GLU A 14 -11.68 -7.31 -0.88
N ILE A 15 -10.45 -6.88 -1.19
CA ILE A 15 -10.09 -5.46 -1.15
C ILE A 15 -10.89 -4.69 -2.19
N ARG A 16 -11.04 -5.22 -3.40
CA ARG A 16 -11.83 -4.58 -4.45
C ARG A 16 -13.29 -4.44 -4.06
N GLN A 17 -13.84 -5.41 -3.35
CA GLN A 17 -15.22 -5.34 -2.85
C GLN A 17 -15.41 -4.19 -1.86
N VAL A 18 -14.41 -3.88 -1.06
CA VAL A 18 -14.44 -2.73 -0.16
C VAL A 18 -14.35 -1.41 -0.93
N LEU A 19 -13.51 -1.36 -1.95
CA LEU A 19 -13.26 -0.13 -2.72
C LEU A 19 -14.39 0.25 -3.66
N THR A 20 -15.11 -0.72 -4.20
CA THR A 20 -16.18 -0.46 -5.20
C THR A 20 -17.25 0.49 -4.67
N PRO A 21 -17.83 0.30 -3.47
CA PRO A 21 -18.82 1.26 -2.95
C PRO A 21 -18.26 2.65 -2.69
N MET A 22 -16.95 2.76 -2.49
CA MET A 22 -16.27 4.05 -2.27
C MET A 22 -15.98 4.76 -3.59
N LYS A 23 -16.19 4.12 -4.72
CA LYS A 23 -15.85 4.63 -6.06
C LYS A 23 -14.35 4.93 -6.19
N VAL A 24 -13.52 4.14 -5.53
CA VAL A 24 -12.06 4.23 -5.58
C VAL A 24 -11.54 3.18 -6.53
N GLN A 25 -10.67 3.58 -7.45
CA GLN A 25 -10.05 2.68 -8.41
C GLN A 25 -8.97 1.85 -7.74
N ALA A 26 -8.99 0.53 -7.99
CA ALA A 26 -7.93 -0.37 -7.56
C ALA A 26 -7.02 -0.68 -8.74
N VAL A 27 -5.71 -0.58 -8.52
CA VAL A 27 -4.69 -0.83 -9.55
C VAL A 27 -3.77 -1.94 -9.03
N SER A 28 -3.78 -3.10 -9.69
CA SER A 28 -2.84 -4.18 -9.38
C SER A 28 -1.46 -3.84 -9.90
N VAL A 29 -0.45 -3.93 -9.04
CA VAL A 29 0.94 -3.70 -9.43
C VAL A 29 1.61 -5.05 -9.67
N PRO A 30 2.01 -5.36 -10.92
CA PRO A 30 2.70 -6.62 -11.19
C PRO A 30 4.04 -6.69 -10.46
N LYS A 31 4.44 -7.89 -10.06
CA LYS A 31 5.75 -8.12 -9.40
C LYS A 31 6.92 -7.64 -10.26
N THR A 32 6.74 -7.62 -11.57
CA THR A 32 7.77 -7.17 -12.51
C THR A 32 7.92 -5.65 -12.56
N LYS A 33 7.12 -4.90 -11.82
CA LYS A 33 7.11 -3.42 -11.85
C LYS A 33 7.46 -2.79 -10.51
N LEU A 34 8.09 -3.52 -9.59
CA LEU A 34 8.43 -3.00 -8.27
C LEU A 34 9.52 -1.92 -8.30
N HIS A 35 10.20 -1.77 -9.43
CA HIS A 35 11.19 -0.71 -9.63
C HIS A 35 10.58 0.65 -10.00
N MET A 36 9.29 0.67 -10.32
CA MET A 36 8.64 1.90 -10.76
C MET A 36 8.23 2.80 -9.59
N ALA A 37 8.19 4.10 -9.85
CA ALA A 37 7.78 5.08 -8.85
C ALA A 37 6.27 4.99 -8.58
N LEU A 38 5.86 5.24 -7.33
CA LEU A 38 4.45 5.21 -6.95
C LEU A 38 3.59 6.13 -7.82
N GLY A 39 4.06 7.36 -8.04
CA GLY A 39 3.32 8.32 -8.84
C GLY A 39 3.10 7.87 -10.28
N ASP A 40 4.08 7.21 -10.87
CA ASP A 40 3.97 6.69 -12.23
C ASP A 40 2.95 5.55 -12.30
N LEU A 41 3.00 4.64 -11.35
CA LEU A 41 2.03 3.54 -11.26
C LEU A 41 0.61 4.08 -11.06
N ALA A 42 0.45 5.09 -10.22
CA ALA A 42 -0.85 5.72 -9.98
C ALA A 42 -1.40 6.40 -11.24
N ARG A 43 -0.53 6.91 -12.11
CA ARG A 43 -0.93 7.52 -13.39
C ARG A 43 -1.08 6.51 -14.51
N GLY A 44 -0.87 5.22 -14.24
CA GLY A 44 -0.99 4.18 -15.25
C GLY A 44 0.16 4.14 -16.24
N LYS A 45 1.31 4.72 -15.91
CA LYS A 45 2.50 4.68 -16.79
C LYS A 45 3.19 3.33 -16.69
N ASP A 46 3.77 2.91 -17.80
CA ASP A 46 4.63 1.73 -17.86
C ASP A 46 5.92 2.16 -18.57
N ASP A 47 7.05 1.94 -17.90
CA ASP A 47 8.36 2.32 -18.46
C ASP A 47 8.95 1.28 -19.41
N GLY A 48 8.23 0.18 -19.63
CA GLY A 48 8.73 -0.94 -20.45
C GLY A 48 9.81 -1.76 -19.76
N GLY A 49 10.26 -1.36 -18.57
CA GLY A 49 11.28 -2.07 -17.82
C GLY A 49 10.73 -3.28 -17.08
N TYR A 50 11.64 -4.04 -16.50
CA TYR A 50 11.32 -5.30 -15.86
C TYR A 50 12.16 -5.49 -14.60
N PHE A 51 11.48 -5.65 -13.46
CA PHE A 51 12.17 -5.94 -12.21
C PHE A 51 12.41 -7.45 -12.08
N GLY A 52 13.65 -7.86 -11.96
CA GLY A 52 14.03 -9.26 -11.82
C GLY A 52 14.71 -9.62 -10.51
N GLY A 53 14.69 -8.72 -9.53
CA GLY A 53 15.30 -8.94 -8.21
C GLY A 53 14.43 -9.75 -7.27
N ALA A 54 14.89 -9.91 -6.04
CA ALA A 54 14.13 -10.58 -4.99
C ALA A 54 12.93 -9.74 -4.57
N TYR A 55 11.80 -10.40 -4.32
CA TYR A 55 10.58 -9.71 -3.90
C TYR A 55 10.55 -9.56 -2.38
N PRO A 56 10.18 -8.39 -1.85
CA PRO A 56 9.94 -8.25 -0.42
C PRO A 56 8.75 -9.09 0.01
N LYS A 57 8.71 -9.46 1.28
CA LYS A 57 7.60 -10.24 1.83
C LYS A 57 6.50 -9.32 2.31
N GLY A 58 5.26 -9.77 2.14
CA GLY A 58 4.08 -9.11 2.66
C GLY A 58 3.26 -8.41 1.60
N SER A 59 1.99 -8.24 1.91
CA SER A 59 1.06 -7.48 1.09
C SER A 59 1.11 -6.00 1.45
N MET A 60 0.92 -5.15 0.45
CA MET A 60 0.90 -3.71 0.67
C MET A 60 -0.19 -3.06 -0.16
N ILE A 61 -0.88 -2.10 0.42
CA ILE A 61 -1.72 -1.17 -0.33
C ILE A 61 -1.14 0.24 -0.19
N VAL A 62 -1.24 1.02 -1.27
CA VAL A 62 -0.83 2.42 -1.26
C VAL A 62 -2.04 3.26 -1.66
N MET A 63 -2.47 4.12 -0.75
CA MET A 63 -3.62 4.99 -0.96
C MET A 63 -3.17 6.30 -1.58
N CYS A 64 -3.70 6.62 -2.76
CA CYS A 64 -3.31 7.78 -3.56
C CYS A 64 -4.48 8.75 -3.68
N ASP A 65 -4.23 10.02 -3.37
CA ASP A 65 -5.22 11.11 -3.48
C ASP A 65 -6.48 10.88 -2.62
N PHE A 66 -6.29 10.30 -1.45
CA PHE A 66 -7.37 10.07 -0.49
C PHE A 66 -7.64 11.31 0.36
N THR A 67 -8.91 11.59 0.60
CA THR A 67 -9.31 12.50 1.67
C THR A 67 -9.21 11.77 3.01
N GLU A 68 -9.20 12.52 4.11
CA GLU A 68 -9.19 11.90 5.44
C GLU A 68 -10.42 11.01 5.66
N LYS A 69 -11.57 11.41 5.17
CA LYS A 69 -12.80 10.63 5.27
C LYS A 69 -12.70 9.32 4.52
N GLN A 70 -12.13 9.35 3.31
CA GLN A 70 -11.92 8.14 2.52
C GLN A 70 -10.94 7.19 3.22
N LEU A 71 -9.87 7.74 3.77
CA LEU A 71 -8.87 6.95 4.50
C LEU A 71 -9.51 6.26 5.70
N ASP A 72 -10.23 7.00 6.53
CA ASP A 72 -10.89 6.46 7.72
C ASP A 72 -11.90 5.37 7.34
N ARG A 73 -12.69 5.61 6.30
CA ARG A 73 -13.68 4.65 5.82
C ARG A 73 -13.03 3.37 5.33
N LEU A 74 -11.96 3.49 4.53
CA LEU A 74 -11.27 2.31 4.01
C LEU A 74 -10.70 1.48 5.16
N LEU A 75 -10.00 2.10 6.09
CA LEU A 75 -9.40 1.40 7.22
C LEU A 75 -10.46 0.72 8.10
N MET A 76 -11.59 1.40 8.31
CA MET A 76 -12.69 0.84 9.07
C MET A 76 -13.33 -0.36 8.36
N ASP A 77 -13.58 -0.24 7.05
CA ASP A 77 -14.23 -1.30 6.28
C ASP A 77 -13.34 -2.54 6.14
N LEU A 78 -12.02 -2.34 5.97
CA LEU A 78 -11.07 -3.44 5.94
C LEU A 78 -11.07 -4.19 7.29
N ARG A 79 -11.10 -3.45 8.38
CA ARG A 79 -11.11 -4.03 9.72
C ARG A 79 -12.41 -4.80 9.98
N SER A 80 -13.56 -4.21 9.61
CA SER A 80 -14.87 -4.83 9.87
C SER A 80 -15.07 -6.10 9.06
N ARG A 81 -14.46 -6.20 7.89
CA ARG A 81 -14.49 -7.41 7.05
C ARG A 81 -13.35 -8.37 7.35
N ASN A 82 -12.51 -8.04 8.32
CA ASN A 82 -11.35 -8.84 8.70
C ASN A 82 -10.40 -9.09 7.52
N VAL A 83 -10.22 -8.10 6.67
CA VAL A 83 -9.28 -8.15 5.55
C VAL A 83 -7.90 -7.74 6.06
N LYS A 84 -6.97 -8.68 6.02
CA LYS A 84 -5.61 -8.45 6.55
C LYS A 84 -4.66 -8.01 5.45
N ILE A 85 -3.96 -6.93 5.71
CA ILE A 85 -2.93 -6.38 4.82
C ILE A 85 -1.74 -6.04 5.70
N ASP A 86 -0.55 -6.49 5.28
CA ASP A 86 0.65 -6.31 6.09
C ASP A 86 1.08 -4.86 6.19
N TYR A 87 1.01 -4.11 5.09
CA TYR A 87 1.44 -2.71 5.07
C TYR A 87 0.40 -1.84 4.38
N LYS A 88 0.05 -0.72 5.02
CA LYS A 88 -0.86 0.27 4.49
C LYS A 88 -0.14 1.60 4.46
N MET A 89 0.10 2.11 3.26
CA MET A 89 0.86 3.34 3.06
C MET A 89 0.01 4.37 2.34
N VAL A 90 0.30 5.64 2.62
CA VAL A 90 -0.33 6.77 1.94
C VAL A 90 0.70 7.42 1.03
N MET A 91 0.35 7.60 -0.25
CA MET A 91 1.22 8.34 -1.17
C MET A 91 1.20 9.82 -0.80
N THR A 92 2.38 10.40 -0.67
CA THR A 92 2.59 11.81 -0.36
C THR A 92 3.39 12.47 -1.47
N ALA A 93 3.53 13.80 -1.42
CA ALA A 93 4.41 14.51 -2.35
C ALA A 93 5.85 14.03 -2.24
N THR A 94 6.28 13.63 -1.03
CA THR A 94 7.64 13.14 -0.80
C THR A 94 7.86 11.76 -1.40
N ASN A 95 6.95 10.79 -1.17
CA ASN A 95 7.19 9.41 -1.59
C ASN A 95 6.65 9.07 -2.98
N ALA A 96 5.99 9.99 -3.65
CA ALA A 96 5.46 9.75 -5.00
C ALA A 96 6.57 9.41 -6.01
N SER A 97 7.79 9.91 -5.79
CA SER A 97 8.96 9.61 -6.62
C SER A 97 9.72 8.37 -6.18
N TRP A 98 9.37 7.77 -5.05
CA TRP A 98 10.03 6.54 -4.57
C TRP A 98 9.51 5.33 -5.34
N ASP A 99 10.40 4.38 -5.63
CA ASP A 99 9.95 3.11 -6.18
C ASP A 99 9.25 2.26 -5.10
N VAL A 100 8.57 1.21 -5.55
CA VAL A 100 7.80 0.35 -4.65
C VAL A 100 8.70 -0.33 -3.61
N LEU A 101 9.92 -0.70 -4.01
CA LEU A 101 10.87 -1.35 -3.09
C LEU A 101 11.26 -0.42 -1.95
N HIS A 102 11.51 0.85 -2.24
CA HIS A 102 11.83 1.86 -1.22
C HIS A 102 10.65 2.02 -0.26
N VAL A 103 9.44 2.04 -0.79
CA VAL A 103 8.22 2.15 0.04
C VAL A 103 8.06 0.94 0.94
N TYR A 104 8.33 -0.27 0.44
CA TYR A 104 8.34 -1.48 1.27
C TYR A 104 9.33 -1.37 2.43
N PHE A 105 10.54 -0.92 2.13
CA PHE A 105 11.58 -0.76 3.14
C PHE A 105 11.13 0.20 4.25
N GLU A 106 10.57 1.34 3.88
CA GLU A 106 10.07 2.31 4.85
C GLU A 106 8.88 1.76 5.64
N ALA A 107 7.97 1.05 5.00
CA ALA A 107 6.83 0.44 5.67
C ALA A 107 7.28 -0.60 6.71
N GLN A 108 8.24 -1.44 6.36
CA GLN A 108 8.81 -2.43 7.27
C GLN A 108 9.50 -1.77 8.46
N ARG A 109 10.23 -0.71 8.18
CA ARG A 109 10.94 0.05 9.22
C ARG A 109 9.96 0.71 10.19
N GLU A 110 8.91 1.34 9.70
CA GLU A 110 7.88 1.97 10.53
C GLU A 110 7.17 0.95 11.42
N LYS A 111 6.82 -0.19 10.86
CA LYS A 111 6.18 -1.27 11.61
C LYS A 111 7.08 -1.79 12.73
N MET A 112 8.37 -2.01 12.43
CA MET A 112 9.34 -2.46 13.43
C MET A 112 9.50 -1.45 14.55
N MET A 113 9.60 -0.18 14.22
CA MET A 113 9.72 0.89 15.22
C MET A 113 8.47 0.99 16.10
N TYR A 114 7.30 0.84 15.51
CA TYR A 114 6.04 0.84 16.27
C TYR A 114 5.99 -0.33 17.24
N GLU A 115 6.37 -1.53 16.80
CA GLU A 115 6.40 -2.72 17.67
C GLU A 115 7.39 -2.57 18.82
N MET A 116 8.57 -2.00 18.56
CA MET A 116 9.55 -1.72 19.60
C MET A 116 9.02 -0.73 20.64
N ALA A 117 8.36 0.34 20.19
CA ALA A 117 7.75 1.32 21.09
C ALA A 117 6.67 0.68 21.97
N GLN A 118 5.87 -0.23 21.41
CA GLN A 118 4.85 -0.96 22.17
C GLN A 118 5.48 -1.87 23.23
N ARG A 119 6.59 -2.53 22.90
CA ARG A 119 7.31 -3.36 23.88
C ARG A 119 7.84 -2.53 25.05
N ASP A 120 8.42 -1.37 24.77
CA ASP A 120 8.96 -0.49 25.78
C ASP A 120 7.85 0.02 26.72
N ARG A 121 6.67 0.31 26.18
CA ARG A 121 5.52 0.70 26.99
C ARG A 121 5.05 -0.40 27.95
N LYS A 122 5.15 -1.66 27.53
CA LYS A 122 4.73 -2.81 28.34
C LYS A 122 5.69 -3.11 29.48
N ARG A 123 6.92 -2.58 29.44
CA ARG A 123 7.91 -2.79 30.49
C ARG A 123 7.70 -1.91 31.71
N PHE A 124 6.93 -0.89 31.58
CA PHE A 124 6.63 0.06 32.63
C PHE A 124 5.15 -0.07 33.03
#